data_45badd3c3d10c28256fc6f86dce2edcd
#
_entry.id   45badd3c3d10c28256fc6f86dce2edcd
#
_cell.length_a   1.000
_cell.length_b   1.000
_cell.length_c   1.000
_cell.angle_alpha   90.00
_cell.angle_beta   90.00
_cell.angle_gamma   90.00
#
_symmetry.space_group_name_H-M   'P 1'
#
loop_
_entity.id
_entity.type
_entity.pdbx_description
1 polymer ?
#
loop_
_entity_poly.entity_id
_entity_poly.type
_entity_poly.pdbx_seq_one_letter_code
_entity_poly.pdbx_strand_id
1 'polypeptide(L)'
;DQSFTNPERVGIALSESGAQGDWRLFFLTRDRVRDVTLAEVQRVADQYLVSSNRTLGTYLPTDAPVRAPAPAKVDLAKTMQDFKPQAAAAKVEAFVATPENLDARTQTFAVGGLKAAVLPKGTRGAAVRATLTLRFGDEKSLFGSGEVPGAVAALLDKGTRTLTREQVQDRLDKLKTELSIGSAPGRVTVTLATRRDYLPDAIALVGDLLRNPVFPEAALAEFKQQAITAIAQQRKEPDAVADNTLDRWGNPYPRGDVRYASTFDETVQDVNAVTVDKLRDFHARFYGAAKGEFAAVGDLDPAAVRTALQSAFGDWNRGAPYVRVPHPRVDVQPERVLLETPDKQNATLL
;
A
#
# COMPACT_ATOMS: atom_id res chain seq x y z
N ASP A 1 -4.12 -9.06 15.43
CA ASP A 1 -4.91 -10.12 14.76
C ASP A 1 -4.60 -10.25 13.26
N GLN A 2 -4.29 -9.17 12.54
CA GLN A 2 -3.92 -9.21 11.13
C GLN A 2 -2.62 -9.99 10.89
N SER A 3 -1.64 -9.89 11.79
CA SER A 3 -0.38 -10.64 11.70
C SER A 3 -0.58 -12.16 11.58
N PHE A 4 -1.65 -12.70 12.15
CA PHE A 4 -1.95 -14.15 12.11
C PHE A 4 -2.51 -14.65 10.77
N THR A 5 -2.89 -13.77 9.89
CA THR A 5 -3.38 -14.13 8.55
C THR A 5 -2.26 -14.33 7.53
N ASN A 6 -1.04 -13.86 7.85
CA ASN A 6 0.14 -13.98 7.01
C ASN A 6 1.16 -14.96 7.63
N PRO A 7 1.36 -16.17 7.05
CA PRO A 7 2.28 -17.18 7.58
C PRO A 7 3.73 -16.71 7.69
N GLU A 8 4.20 -15.88 6.77
CA GLU A 8 5.56 -15.32 6.78
C GLU A 8 5.76 -14.37 7.97
N ARG A 9 4.82 -13.44 8.19
CA ARG A 9 4.85 -12.54 9.36
C ARG A 9 4.79 -13.32 10.68
N VAL A 10 3.98 -14.38 10.75
CA VAL A 10 3.94 -15.28 11.93
C VAL A 10 5.30 -15.96 12.12
N GLY A 11 5.90 -16.48 11.05
CA GLY A 11 7.21 -17.12 11.10
C GLY A 11 8.31 -16.18 11.62
N ILE A 12 8.37 -14.96 11.09
CA ILE A 12 9.32 -13.93 11.53
C ILE A 12 9.10 -13.59 13.01
N ALA A 13 7.87 -13.29 13.42
CA ALA A 13 7.55 -12.91 14.79
C ALA A 13 7.83 -14.04 15.82
N LEU A 14 7.59 -15.30 15.43
CA LEU A 14 7.96 -16.46 16.26
C LEU A 14 9.47 -16.62 16.35
N SER A 15 10.21 -16.38 15.25
CA SER A 15 11.68 -16.43 15.24
C SER A 15 12.27 -15.33 16.14
N GLU A 16 11.76 -14.11 16.05
CA GLU A 16 12.19 -12.98 16.91
C GLU A 16 11.93 -13.26 18.39
N SER A 17 10.74 -13.80 18.71
CA SER A 17 10.39 -14.19 20.08
C SER A 17 11.23 -15.36 20.58
N GLY A 18 11.55 -16.32 19.70
CA GLY A 18 12.46 -17.42 19.97
C GLY A 18 13.88 -16.93 20.27
N ALA A 19 14.38 -15.93 19.53
CA ALA A 19 15.67 -15.31 19.79
C ALA A 19 15.72 -14.55 21.12
N GLN A 20 14.58 -14.06 21.62
CA GLN A 20 14.43 -13.48 22.96
C GLN A 20 14.41 -14.55 24.07
N GLY A 21 14.31 -15.84 23.69
CA GLY A 21 14.41 -17.00 24.58
C GLY A 21 13.18 -17.90 24.64
N ASP A 22 12.00 -17.44 24.24
CA ASP A 22 10.78 -18.27 24.18
C ASP A 22 9.80 -17.78 23.10
N TRP A 23 9.54 -18.61 22.09
CA TRP A 23 8.60 -18.29 21.01
C TRP A 23 7.17 -17.97 21.49
N ARG A 24 6.78 -18.46 22.68
CA ARG A 24 5.47 -18.20 23.28
C ARG A 24 5.27 -16.75 23.70
N LEU A 25 6.35 -15.96 23.83
CA LEU A 25 6.30 -14.52 24.10
C LEU A 25 5.44 -13.77 23.07
N PHE A 26 5.43 -14.22 21.82
CA PHE A 26 4.56 -13.66 20.78
C PHE A 26 3.06 -13.70 21.17
N PHE A 27 2.60 -14.83 21.67
CA PHE A 27 1.21 -14.99 22.09
C PHE A 27 0.92 -14.28 23.41
N LEU A 28 1.85 -14.32 24.35
CA LEU A 28 1.73 -13.61 25.62
C LEU A 28 1.61 -12.09 25.39
N THR A 29 2.44 -11.53 24.53
CA THR A 29 2.38 -10.10 24.18
C THR A 29 1.05 -9.74 23.55
N ARG A 30 0.57 -10.55 22.59
CA ARG A 30 -0.74 -10.37 21.97
C ARG A 30 -1.88 -10.32 23.02
N ASP A 31 -1.87 -11.29 23.94
CA ASP A 31 -2.95 -11.41 24.92
C ASP A 31 -2.91 -10.23 25.90
N ARG A 32 -1.72 -9.84 26.36
CA ARG A 32 -1.55 -8.66 27.24
C ARG A 32 -1.95 -7.34 26.58
N VAL A 33 -1.62 -7.14 25.30
CA VAL A 33 -2.00 -5.91 24.58
C VAL A 33 -3.51 -5.73 24.49
N ARG A 34 -4.29 -6.81 24.47
CA ARG A 34 -5.77 -6.73 24.45
C ARG A 34 -6.36 -6.17 25.73
N ASP A 35 -5.69 -6.38 26.85
CA ASP A 35 -6.16 -5.98 28.18
C ASP A 35 -5.69 -4.57 28.57
N VAL A 36 -4.81 -3.94 27.76
CA VAL A 36 -4.29 -2.59 28.01
C VAL A 36 -5.39 -1.54 27.93
N THR A 37 -5.50 -0.73 28.96
CA THR A 37 -6.46 0.37 29.05
C THR A 37 -5.80 1.73 28.73
N LEU A 38 -6.61 2.72 28.33
CA LEU A 38 -6.13 4.10 28.13
C LEU A 38 -5.50 4.69 29.40
N ALA A 39 -6.06 4.37 30.57
CA ALA A 39 -5.52 4.83 31.86
C ALA A 39 -4.12 4.26 32.13
N GLU A 40 -3.86 3.01 31.76
CA GLU A 40 -2.53 2.39 31.87
C GLU A 40 -1.52 3.00 30.90
N VAL A 41 -1.94 3.28 29.66
CA VAL A 41 -1.09 3.97 28.68
C VAL A 41 -0.72 5.37 29.22
N GLN A 42 -1.68 6.14 29.72
CA GLN A 42 -1.44 7.47 30.28
C GLN A 42 -0.48 7.38 31.49
N ARG A 43 -0.75 6.47 32.40
CA ARG A 43 0.11 6.26 33.60
C ARG A 43 1.56 5.94 33.22
N VAL A 44 1.76 5.07 32.23
CA VAL A 44 3.10 4.71 31.76
C VAL A 44 3.77 5.90 31.08
N ALA A 45 3.04 6.64 30.24
CA ALA A 45 3.56 7.85 29.60
C ALA A 45 4.02 8.88 30.65
N ASP A 46 3.20 9.19 31.63
CA ASP A 46 3.50 10.15 32.70
C ASP A 46 4.70 9.69 33.56
N GLN A 47 4.86 8.38 33.75
CA GLN A 47 5.93 7.83 34.56
C GLN A 47 7.29 7.80 33.83
N TYR A 48 7.31 7.48 32.54
CA TYR A 48 8.54 7.19 31.79
C TYR A 48 8.94 8.25 30.78
N LEU A 49 7.99 9.01 30.20
CA LEU A 49 8.28 10.04 29.21
C LEU A 49 8.57 11.40 29.87
N VAL A 50 9.45 11.38 30.86
CA VAL A 50 9.89 12.57 31.59
C VAL A 50 11.30 12.98 31.15
N SER A 51 11.63 14.26 31.23
CA SER A 51 12.94 14.80 30.80
C SER A 51 14.11 14.13 31.53
N SER A 52 13.94 13.78 32.82
CA SER A 52 14.96 13.11 33.64
C SER A 52 15.22 11.66 33.24
N ASN A 53 14.31 11.04 32.48
CA ASN A 53 14.44 9.66 31.97
C ASN A 53 14.87 9.63 30.48
N ARG A 54 15.32 10.76 29.93
CA ARG A 54 15.77 10.85 28.56
C ARG A 54 17.28 10.66 28.46
N THR A 55 17.73 9.71 27.63
CA THR A 55 19.13 9.55 27.26
C THR A 55 19.30 10.06 25.83
N LEU A 56 20.22 11.01 25.63
CA LEU A 56 20.63 11.48 24.32
C LEU A 56 21.93 10.77 23.93
N GLY A 57 21.90 9.99 22.87
CA GLY A 57 23.08 9.38 22.26
C GLY A 57 23.52 10.16 21.03
N THR A 58 24.80 10.54 20.98
CA THR A 58 25.41 11.12 19.77
C THR A 58 26.37 10.09 19.18
N TYR A 59 26.12 9.69 17.93
CA TYR A 59 27.02 8.80 17.21
C TYR A 59 28.15 9.64 16.59
N LEU A 60 29.36 9.35 17.03
CA LEU A 60 30.58 9.87 16.41
C LEU A 60 31.37 8.70 15.82
N PRO A 61 31.64 8.67 14.52
CA PRO A 61 32.46 7.63 13.92
C PRO A 61 33.84 7.58 14.59
N THR A 62 34.30 6.38 14.92
CA THR A 62 35.64 6.16 15.49
C THR A 62 36.19 4.80 15.07
N ASP A 63 37.50 4.73 14.85
CA ASP A 63 38.19 3.48 14.49
C ASP A 63 38.35 2.51 15.66
N ALA A 64 38.18 2.99 16.90
CA ALA A 64 38.33 2.20 18.12
C ALA A 64 37.12 2.35 19.07
N PRO A 65 35.98 1.65 18.80
CA PRO A 65 34.79 1.77 19.64
C PRO A 65 34.95 1.10 20.99
N VAL A 66 34.61 1.79 22.07
CA VAL A 66 34.48 1.24 23.42
C VAL A 66 33.04 0.78 23.63
N ARG A 67 32.82 -0.50 23.87
CA ARG A 67 31.48 -1.12 24.04
C ARG A 67 31.12 -1.28 25.50
N ALA A 68 29.86 -0.99 25.86
CA ALA A 68 29.29 -1.26 27.16
C ALA A 68 29.17 -2.80 27.40
N PRO A 69 29.22 -3.29 28.65
CA PRO A 69 28.96 -4.69 28.95
C PRO A 69 27.53 -5.10 28.59
N ALA A 70 27.33 -6.37 28.23
CA ALA A 70 26.01 -6.88 27.89
C ALA A 70 25.05 -6.83 29.10
N PRO A 71 23.76 -6.50 28.93
CA PRO A 71 22.79 -6.47 30.01
C PRO A 71 22.53 -7.88 30.59
N ALA A 72 22.05 -7.94 31.84
CA ALA A 72 21.69 -9.19 32.50
C ALA A 72 20.52 -9.90 31.78
N LYS A 73 20.57 -11.24 31.71
CA LYS A 73 19.48 -12.03 31.10
C LYS A 73 18.26 -12.07 32.02
N VAL A 74 17.08 -11.90 31.42
CA VAL A 74 15.78 -12.05 32.10
C VAL A 74 15.42 -13.53 32.19
N ASP A 75 14.88 -13.96 33.35
CA ASP A 75 14.37 -15.34 33.54
C ASP A 75 12.98 -15.48 32.87
N LEU A 76 12.98 -15.95 31.62
CA LEU A 76 11.79 -16.17 30.84
C LEU A 76 10.96 -17.36 31.35
N ALA A 77 11.57 -18.37 31.96
CA ALA A 77 10.84 -19.51 32.51
C ALA A 77 9.85 -19.07 33.59
N LYS A 78 10.24 -18.12 34.43
CA LYS A 78 9.36 -17.51 35.43
C LYS A 78 8.21 -16.70 34.80
N THR A 79 8.50 -15.97 33.74
CA THR A 79 7.49 -15.16 33.03
C THR A 79 6.43 -16.03 32.33
N MET A 80 6.83 -17.22 31.87
CA MET A 80 5.98 -18.14 31.10
C MET A 80 5.27 -19.19 31.97
N GLN A 81 5.51 -19.22 33.26
CA GLN A 81 5.05 -20.29 34.16
C GLN A 81 3.52 -20.46 34.14
N ASP A 82 2.77 -19.36 34.11
CA ASP A 82 1.31 -19.36 34.18
C ASP A 82 0.63 -19.09 32.80
N PHE A 83 1.40 -18.99 31.73
CA PHE A 83 0.85 -18.69 30.42
C PHE A 83 0.10 -19.90 29.83
N LYS A 84 -1.21 -19.74 29.57
CA LYS A 84 -2.06 -20.69 28.86
C LYS A 84 -2.52 -20.07 27.55
N PRO A 85 -2.13 -20.62 26.39
CA PRO A 85 -2.57 -20.06 25.09
C PRO A 85 -4.09 -20.22 24.92
N GLN A 86 -4.73 -19.20 24.36
CA GLN A 86 -6.15 -19.28 23.99
C GLN A 86 -6.36 -20.25 22.83
N ALA A 87 -7.61 -20.78 22.72
CA ALA A 87 -7.97 -21.87 21.83
C ALA A 87 -7.48 -21.71 20.38
N ALA A 88 -7.17 -22.87 19.77
CA ALA A 88 -6.68 -22.98 18.41
C ALA A 88 -7.65 -22.37 17.37
N ALA A 89 -7.10 -21.75 16.32
CA ALA A 89 -7.86 -21.21 15.19
C ALA A 89 -8.66 -22.33 14.48
N ALA A 90 -9.83 -21.97 13.94
CA ALA A 90 -10.67 -22.88 13.17
C ALA A 90 -9.88 -23.56 12.03
N LYS A 91 -10.27 -24.81 11.69
CA LYS A 91 -9.67 -25.55 10.56
C LYS A 91 -9.84 -24.76 9.26
N VAL A 92 -8.76 -24.60 8.54
CA VAL A 92 -8.74 -23.98 7.21
C VAL A 92 -9.01 -25.04 6.15
N GLU A 93 -9.74 -24.65 5.10
CA GLU A 93 -9.98 -25.49 3.93
C GLU A 93 -8.64 -25.87 3.27
N ALA A 94 -8.47 -27.16 2.94
CA ALA A 94 -7.38 -27.63 2.10
C ALA A 94 -7.69 -27.27 0.63
N PHE A 95 -7.23 -26.09 0.19
CA PHE A 95 -7.48 -25.60 -1.16
C PHE A 95 -6.35 -26.01 -2.11
N VAL A 96 -6.69 -26.72 -3.19
CA VAL A 96 -5.76 -27.12 -4.24
C VAL A 96 -5.92 -26.16 -5.42
N ALA A 97 -4.89 -25.39 -5.74
CA ALA A 97 -4.93 -24.37 -6.80
C ALA A 97 -4.64 -24.96 -8.19
N THR A 98 -5.47 -25.93 -8.64
CA THR A 98 -5.43 -26.38 -10.03
C THR A 98 -6.31 -25.48 -10.91
N PRO A 99 -6.03 -25.37 -12.24
CA PRO A 99 -6.87 -24.60 -13.16
C PRO A 99 -8.35 -25.00 -13.07
N GLU A 100 -8.63 -26.28 -13.04
CA GLU A 100 -10.00 -26.83 -13.01
C GLU A 100 -10.75 -26.40 -11.72
N ASN A 101 -10.07 -26.44 -10.57
CA ASN A 101 -10.68 -26.03 -9.30
C ASN A 101 -10.87 -24.51 -9.24
N LEU A 102 -9.91 -23.74 -9.78
CA LEU A 102 -10.04 -22.29 -9.90
C LEU A 102 -11.23 -21.92 -10.79
N ASP A 103 -11.34 -22.51 -11.97
CA ASP A 103 -12.44 -22.26 -12.91
C ASP A 103 -13.79 -22.65 -12.35
N ALA A 104 -13.90 -23.83 -11.71
CA ALA A 104 -15.14 -24.31 -11.13
C ALA A 104 -15.66 -23.45 -9.97
N ARG A 105 -14.76 -22.79 -9.24
CA ARG A 105 -15.12 -21.98 -8.05
C ARG A 105 -15.20 -20.49 -8.30
N THR A 106 -14.61 -20.00 -9.39
CA THR A 106 -14.65 -18.57 -9.72
C THR A 106 -16.03 -18.19 -10.25
N GLN A 107 -16.66 -17.25 -9.57
CA GLN A 107 -17.92 -16.68 -10.01
C GLN A 107 -17.65 -15.33 -10.68
N THR A 108 -18.17 -15.15 -11.89
CA THR A 108 -18.05 -13.90 -12.65
C THR A 108 -19.40 -13.22 -12.78
N PHE A 109 -19.41 -11.90 -12.69
CA PHE A 109 -20.61 -11.09 -12.89
C PHE A 109 -20.24 -9.65 -13.28
N ALA A 110 -21.24 -8.88 -13.71
CA ALA A 110 -21.08 -7.47 -14.02
C ALA A 110 -21.94 -6.59 -13.10
N VAL A 111 -21.45 -5.39 -12.82
CA VAL A 111 -22.15 -4.34 -12.08
C VAL A 111 -21.93 -3.02 -12.82
N GLY A 112 -22.95 -2.56 -13.56
CA GLY A 112 -22.75 -1.45 -14.49
C GLY A 112 -21.64 -1.77 -15.50
N GLY A 113 -20.64 -0.91 -15.61
CA GLY A 113 -19.46 -1.11 -16.44
C GLY A 113 -18.35 -1.94 -15.80
N LEU A 114 -18.49 -2.31 -14.51
CA LEU A 114 -17.50 -3.08 -13.75
C LEU A 114 -17.69 -4.58 -13.99
N LYS A 115 -16.60 -5.26 -14.37
CA LYS A 115 -16.54 -6.73 -14.41
C LYS A 115 -15.98 -7.24 -13.10
N ALA A 116 -16.62 -8.24 -12.50
CA ALA A 116 -16.19 -8.82 -11.25
C ALA A 116 -15.94 -10.33 -11.38
N ALA A 117 -14.86 -10.80 -10.72
CA ALA A 117 -14.53 -12.20 -10.54
C ALA A 117 -14.25 -12.45 -9.05
N VAL A 118 -14.94 -13.40 -8.44
CA VAL A 118 -14.76 -13.75 -7.03
C VAL A 118 -14.52 -15.23 -6.86
N LEU A 119 -13.54 -15.59 -6.03
CA LEU A 119 -13.18 -16.97 -5.72
C LEU A 119 -13.35 -17.21 -4.22
N PRO A 120 -14.51 -17.74 -3.78
CA PRO A 120 -14.73 -18.08 -2.40
C PRO A 120 -13.91 -19.31 -1.99
N LYS A 121 -13.16 -19.18 -0.88
CA LYS A 121 -12.45 -20.29 -0.23
C LYS A 121 -12.27 -20.01 1.24
N GLY A 122 -12.31 -21.04 2.08
CA GLY A 122 -12.03 -20.91 3.51
C GLY A 122 -10.59 -20.46 3.75
N THR A 123 -10.41 -19.41 4.58
CA THR A 123 -9.09 -18.88 4.93
C THR A 123 -8.96 -18.72 6.44
N ARG A 124 -7.72 -18.77 6.96
CA ARG A 124 -7.48 -18.51 8.38
C ARG A 124 -7.90 -17.08 8.73
N GLY A 125 -8.72 -16.94 9.79
CA GLY A 125 -9.20 -15.65 10.26
C GLY A 125 -10.19 -14.97 9.31
N ALA A 126 -10.84 -15.75 8.43
CA ALA A 126 -11.79 -15.24 7.43
C ALA A 126 -11.20 -14.14 6.53
N ALA A 127 -9.91 -14.27 6.21
CA ALA A 127 -9.18 -13.26 5.43
C ALA A 127 -9.66 -13.23 3.97
N VAL A 128 -9.74 -12.02 3.42
CA VAL A 128 -10.08 -11.75 2.02
C VAL A 128 -9.07 -10.75 1.44
N ARG A 129 -8.64 -11.01 0.22
CA ARG A 129 -7.91 -10.04 -0.61
C ARG A 129 -8.76 -9.66 -1.80
N ALA A 130 -8.83 -8.36 -2.08
CA ALA A 130 -9.54 -7.85 -3.25
C ALA A 130 -8.73 -6.77 -3.96
N THR A 131 -8.93 -6.69 -5.26
CA THR A 131 -8.31 -5.66 -6.11
C THR A 131 -9.37 -5.07 -7.01
N LEU A 132 -9.46 -3.75 -7.03
CA LEU A 132 -10.28 -2.98 -7.97
C LEU A 132 -9.34 -2.20 -8.89
N THR A 133 -9.48 -2.38 -10.19
CA THR A 133 -8.75 -1.61 -11.20
C THR A 133 -9.75 -0.80 -12.03
N LEU A 134 -9.58 0.51 -12.08
CA LEU A 134 -10.32 1.38 -12.99
C LEU A 134 -9.39 1.78 -14.12
N ARG A 135 -9.84 1.60 -15.36
CA ARG A 135 -9.08 1.93 -16.58
C ARG A 135 -9.72 3.11 -17.29
N PHE A 136 -8.90 4.05 -17.74
CA PHE A 136 -9.37 5.29 -18.34
C PHE A 136 -8.34 5.90 -19.32
N GLY A 137 -8.85 6.66 -20.26
CA GLY A 137 -8.05 7.44 -21.18
C GLY A 137 -7.27 6.63 -22.22
N ASP A 138 -6.55 7.34 -23.03
CA ASP A 138 -5.69 6.86 -24.10
C ASP A 138 -4.45 7.75 -24.19
N GLU A 139 -3.55 7.44 -25.14
CA GLU A 139 -2.31 8.18 -25.37
C GLU A 139 -2.54 9.70 -25.55
N LYS A 140 -3.59 10.09 -26.26
CA LYS A 140 -3.89 11.50 -26.54
C LYS A 140 -4.50 12.21 -25.35
N SER A 141 -5.48 11.58 -24.70
CA SER A 141 -6.22 12.19 -23.60
C SER A 141 -5.37 12.31 -22.32
N LEU A 142 -4.37 11.45 -22.16
CA LEU A 142 -3.44 11.46 -21.03
C LEU A 142 -2.19 12.29 -21.29
N PHE A 143 -1.97 12.75 -22.53
CA PHE A 143 -0.80 13.58 -22.86
C PHE A 143 -0.78 14.85 -22.00
N GLY A 144 0.37 15.17 -21.45
CA GLY A 144 0.59 16.34 -20.59
C GLY A 144 0.07 16.18 -19.15
N SER A 145 -0.38 14.99 -18.75
CA SER A 145 -0.84 14.75 -17.37
C SER A 145 0.29 14.74 -16.32
N GLY A 146 1.54 14.45 -16.72
CA GLY A 146 2.71 14.45 -15.83
C GLY A 146 2.48 13.67 -14.53
N GLU A 147 2.78 14.28 -13.40
CA GLU A 147 2.64 13.68 -12.07
C GLU A 147 1.21 13.77 -11.48
N VAL A 148 0.26 14.38 -12.19
CA VAL A 148 -1.13 14.54 -11.70
C VAL A 148 -1.81 13.21 -11.41
N PRO A 149 -1.74 12.15 -12.26
CA PRO A 149 -2.39 10.86 -11.98
C PRO A 149 -1.86 10.19 -10.70
N GLY A 150 -0.55 10.25 -10.48
CA GLY A 150 0.10 9.74 -9.27
C GLY A 150 -0.35 10.49 -8.02
N ALA A 151 -0.38 11.83 -8.09
CA ALA A 151 -0.83 12.68 -7.01
C ALA A 151 -2.32 12.46 -6.68
N VAL A 152 -3.20 12.32 -7.69
CA VAL A 152 -4.61 11.97 -7.45
C VAL A 152 -4.71 10.67 -6.67
N ALA A 153 -4.04 9.60 -7.10
CA ALA A 153 -4.09 8.30 -6.42
C ALA A 153 -3.57 8.38 -4.98
N ALA A 154 -2.48 9.12 -4.73
CA ALA A 154 -1.88 9.29 -3.40
C ALA A 154 -2.75 10.12 -2.44
N LEU A 155 -3.68 10.92 -2.96
CA LEU A 155 -4.52 11.78 -2.15
C LEU A 155 -5.99 11.30 -2.03
N LEU A 156 -6.37 10.19 -2.64
CA LEU A 156 -7.74 9.66 -2.56
C LEU A 156 -8.17 9.31 -1.13
N ASP A 157 -7.25 8.86 -0.30
CA ASP A 157 -7.49 8.48 1.11
C ASP A 157 -7.28 9.63 2.11
N LYS A 158 -7.02 10.87 1.63
CA LYS A 158 -6.78 12.03 2.49
C LYS A 158 -8.06 12.79 2.88
N GLY A 159 -9.20 12.21 2.62
CA GLY A 159 -10.52 12.71 2.99
C GLY A 159 -11.51 12.69 1.84
N THR A 160 -12.79 12.60 2.20
CA THR A 160 -13.94 12.67 1.28
C THR A 160 -14.82 13.86 1.65
N ARG A 161 -15.91 14.05 0.91
CA ARG A 161 -16.90 15.10 1.26
C ARG A 161 -17.55 14.90 2.62
N THR A 162 -17.50 13.68 3.16
CA THR A 162 -18.18 13.28 4.40
C THR A 162 -17.23 12.86 5.52
N LEU A 163 -15.96 12.52 5.18
CA LEU A 163 -14.98 12.01 6.13
C LEU A 163 -13.69 12.82 6.06
N THR A 164 -13.15 13.18 7.23
CA THR A 164 -11.78 13.70 7.33
C THR A 164 -10.75 12.58 7.13
N ARG A 165 -9.47 12.93 6.97
CA ARG A 165 -8.36 11.97 6.88
C ARG A 165 -8.32 11.03 8.09
N GLU A 166 -8.45 11.57 9.30
CA GLU A 166 -8.46 10.80 10.54
C GLU A 166 -9.66 9.84 10.57
N GLN A 167 -10.85 10.31 10.17
CA GLN A 167 -12.05 9.47 10.11
C GLN A 167 -11.94 8.35 9.07
N VAL A 168 -11.25 8.59 7.95
CA VAL A 168 -10.94 7.52 6.97
C VAL A 168 -10.04 6.46 7.62
N GLN A 169 -8.99 6.90 8.31
CA GLN A 169 -8.07 5.98 9.00
C GLN A 169 -8.78 5.19 10.11
N ASP A 170 -9.54 5.87 10.96
CA ASP A 170 -10.35 5.23 12.01
C ASP A 170 -11.33 4.19 11.43
N ARG A 171 -11.89 4.48 10.26
CA ARG A 171 -12.81 3.56 9.59
C ARG A 171 -12.09 2.33 9.06
N LEU A 172 -10.92 2.50 8.44
CA LEU A 172 -10.07 1.39 7.99
C LEU A 172 -9.66 0.50 9.17
N ASP A 173 -9.28 1.10 10.31
CA ASP A 173 -8.89 0.36 11.51
C ASP A 173 -10.06 -0.43 12.11
N LYS A 174 -11.25 0.17 12.20
CA LYS A 174 -12.48 -0.51 12.66
C LYS A 174 -12.87 -1.66 11.74
N LEU A 175 -12.71 -1.50 10.43
CA LEU A 175 -12.95 -2.51 9.42
C LEU A 175 -11.80 -3.54 9.31
N LYS A 176 -10.73 -3.37 10.10
CA LYS A 176 -9.52 -4.24 10.02
C LYS A 176 -9.05 -4.40 8.58
N THR A 177 -9.04 -3.29 7.85
CA THR A 177 -8.77 -3.24 6.41
C THR A 177 -7.45 -2.52 6.14
N GLU A 178 -6.54 -3.22 5.47
CA GLU A 178 -5.37 -2.61 4.84
C GLU A 178 -5.78 -2.15 3.44
N LEU A 179 -5.53 -0.88 3.13
CA LEU A 179 -5.84 -0.25 1.85
C LEU A 179 -4.54 0.23 1.19
N SER A 180 -4.38 -0.08 -0.08
CA SER A 180 -3.32 0.49 -0.91
C SER A 180 -3.91 1.00 -2.22
N ILE A 181 -3.53 2.21 -2.62
CA ILE A 181 -3.97 2.83 -3.86
C ILE A 181 -2.74 3.18 -4.69
N GLY A 182 -2.67 2.66 -5.90
CA GLY A 182 -1.57 2.89 -6.83
C GLY A 182 -2.08 3.39 -8.17
N SER A 183 -1.23 4.10 -8.91
CA SER A 183 -1.50 4.62 -10.24
C SER A 183 -0.46 4.13 -11.23
N ALA A 184 -0.90 3.96 -12.48
CA ALA A 184 -0.05 3.79 -13.64
C ALA A 184 -0.74 4.45 -14.84
N PRO A 185 -0.08 4.70 -15.96
CA PRO A 185 -0.70 5.30 -17.12
C PRO A 185 -2.02 4.63 -17.52
N GLY A 186 -3.10 5.39 -17.52
CA GLY A 186 -4.44 4.92 -17.88
C GLY A 186 -5.12 4.00 -16.86
N ARG A 187 -4.63 3.91 -15.63
CA ARG A 187 -5.29 3.09 -14.59
C ARG A 187 -5.02 3.57 -13.16
N VAL A 188 -5.97 3.34 -12.29
CA VAL A 188 -5.80 3.32 -10.84
C VAL A 188 -6.13 1.93 -10.31
N THR A 189 -5.36 1.44 -9.36
CA THR A 189 -5.55 0.15 -8.72
C THR A 189 -5.70 0.32 -7.22
N VAL A 190 -6.76 -0.24 -6.66
CA VAL A 190 -7.02 -0.26 -5.23
C VAL A 190 -6.92 -1.71 -4.76
N THR A 191 -6.07 -1.97 -3.80
CA THR A 191 -5.89 -3.29 -3.19
C THR A 191 -6.39 -3.25 -1.75
N LEU A 192 -7.18 -4.24 -1.38
CA LEU A 192 -7.75 -4.43 -0.05
C LEU A 192 -7.27 -5.76 0.55
N ALA A 193 -6.86 -5.72 1.81
CA ALA A 193 -6.77 -6.92 2.63
C ALA A 193 -7.65 -6.72 3.86
N THR A 194 -8.67 -7.57 4.02
CA THR A 194 -9.69 -7.44 5.07
C THR A 194 -10.21 -8.82 5.49
N ARG A 195 -11.34 -8.86 6.19
CA ARG A 195 -12.04 -10.08 6.58
C ARG A 195 -13.45 -10.11 5.97
N ARG A 196 -14.02 -11.33 5.88
CA ARG A 196 -15.36 -11.58 5.35
C ARG A 196 -16.40 -10.57 5.83
N ASP A 197 -16.50 -10.39 7.16
CA ASP A 197 -17.54 -9.58 7.78
C ASP A 197 -17.40 -8.08 7.49
N TYR A 198 -16.21 -7.63 7.14
CA TYR A 198 -15.91 -6.21 6.87
C TYR A 198 -15.81 -5.89 5.37
N LEU A 199 -15.74 -6.89 4.51
CA LEU A 199 -15.55 -6.68 3.07
C LEU A 199 -16.63 -5.79 2.42
N PRO A 200 -17.94 -5.97 2.69
CA PRO A 200 -18.97 -5.08 2.14
C PRO A 200 -18.77 -3.61 2.52
N ASP A 201 -18.49 -3.33 3.78
CA ASP A 201 -18.26 -1.96 4.27
C ASP A 201 -16.93 -1.39 3.77
N ALA A 202 -15.91 -2.21 3.60
CA ALA A 202 -14.65 -1.80 2.98
C ALA A 202 -14.84 -1.41 1.50
N ILE A 203 -15.66 -2.16 0.75
CA ILE A 203 -16.06 -1.81 -0.62
C ILE A 203 -16.81 -0.48 -0.66
N ALA A 204 -17.73 -0.26 0.29
CA ALA A 204 -18.48 0.99 0.38
C ALA A 204 -17.55 2.19 0.67
N LEU A 205 -16.59 2.04 1.59
CA LEU A 205 -15.58 3.06 1.87
C LEU A 205 -14.72 3.35 0.63
N VAL A 206 -14.24 2.33 -0.09
CA VAL A 206 -13.50 2.52 -1.34
C VAL A 206 -14.34 3.25 -2.39
N GLY A 207 -15.63 2.93 -2.47
CA GLY A 207 -16.56 3.67 -3.32
C GLY A 207 -16.60 5.16 -3.00
N ASP A 208 -16.66 5.54 -1.72
CA ASP A 208 -16.65 6.95 -1.30
C ASP A 208 -15.30 7.63 -1.59
N LEU A 209 -14.17 6.99 -1.27
CA LEU A 209 -12.83 7.50 -1.56
C LEU A 209 -12.62 7.77 -3.06
N LEU A 210 -13.08 6.86 -3.91
CA LEU A 210 -12.92 6.99 -5.37
C LEU A 210 -13.89 7.99 -6.00
N ARG A 211 -15.10 8.18 -5.44
CA ARG A 211 -16.15 9.04 -6.02
C ARG A 211 -16.13 10.46 -5.50
N ASN A 212 -15.74 10.65 -4.25
CA ASN A 212 -15.94 11.89 -3.51
C ASN A 212 -14.67 12.47 -2.85
N PRO A 213 -13.46 12.33 -3.41
CA PRO A 213 -12.26 12.89 -2.79
C PRO A 213 -12.32 14.41 -2.73
N VAL A 214 -11.68 15.01 -1.71
CA VAL A 214 -11.66 16.48 -1.53
C VAL A 214 -10.32 17.13 -1.85
N PHE A 215 -9.23 16.37 -1.93
CA PHE A 215 -7.87 16.85 -2.23
C PHE A 215 -7.46 18.08 -1.39
N PRO A 216 -7.24 17.93 -0.07
CA PRO A 216 -6.86 19.05 0.79
C PRO A 216 -5.51 19.66 0.37
N GLU A 217 -5.40 21.01 0.38
CA GLU A 217 -4.15 21.72 0.05
C GLU A 217 -2.97 21.28 0.93
N ALA A 218 -3.22 21.08 2.24
CA ALA A 218 -2.19 20.62 3.16
C ALA A 218 -1.67 19.21 2.80
N ALA A 219 -2.56 18.30 2.36
CA ALA A 219 -2.17 16.97 1.93
C ALA A 219 -1.37 17.00 0.60
N LEU A 220 -1.71 17.90 -0.32
CA LEU A 220 -0.92 18.13 -1.53
C LEU A 220 0.46 18.68 -1.20
N ALA A 221 0.57 19.63 -0.27
CA ALA A 221 1.86 20.18 0.16
C ALA A 221 2.74 19.08 0.81
N GLU A 222 2.15 18.22 1.66
CA GLU A 222 2.83 17.07 2.25
C GLU A 222 3.32 16.09 1.17
N PHE A 223 2.47 15.75 0.21
CA PHE A 223 2.82 14.88 -0.93
C PHE A 223 4.00 15.43 -1.72
N LYS A 224 3.96 16.71 -2.10
CA LYS A 224 5.06 17.36 -2.83
C LYS A 224 6.37 17.29 -2.06
N GLN A 225 6.34 17.62 -0.77
CA GLN A 225 7.54 17.58 0.08
C GLN A 225 8.12 16.18 0.17
N GLN A 226 7.28 15.16 0.36
CA GLN A 226 7.69 13.76 0.42
C GLN A 226 8.28 13.29 -0.92
N ALA A 227 7.62 13.60 -2.04
CA ALA A 227 8.09 13.24 -3.38
C ALA A 227 9.45 13.86 -3.70
N ILE A 228 9.62 15.19 -3.44
CA ILE A 228 10.89 15.88 -3.68
C ILE A 228 12.00 15.32 -2.79
N THR A 229 11.71 15.01 -1.53
CA THR A 229 12.67 14.39 -0.62
C THR A 229 13.09 13.00 -1.11
N ALA A 230 12.13 12.17 -1.57
CA ALA A 230 12.42 10.86 -2.13
C ALA A 230 13.30 10.95 -3.39
N ILE A 231 13.00 11.88 -4.30
CA ILE A 231 13.82 12.15 -5.51
C ILE A 231 15.24 12.57 -5.12
N ALA A 232 15.39 13.43 -4.11
CA ALA A 232 16.69 13.87 -3.64
C ALA A 232 17.54 12.72 -3.05
N GLN A 233 16.89 11.71 -2.45
CA GLN A 233 17.55 10.47 -2.02
C GLN A 233 17.91 9.58 -3.22
N GLN A 234 16.96 9.34 -4.13
CA GLN A 234 17.16 8.51 -5.32
C GLN A 234 18.35 8.97 -6.18
N ARG A 235 18.58 10.29 -6.29
CA ARG A 235 19.74 10.86 -7.00
C ARG A 235 21.11 10.40 -6.46
N LYS A 236 21.15 9.93 -5.22
CA LYS A 236 22.37 9.49 -4.54
C LYS A 236 22.52 7.96 -4.53
N GLU A 237 21.51 7.22 -4.98
CA GLU A 237 21.51 5.77 -4.97
C GLU A 237 21.93 5.23 -6.34
N PRO A 238 22.99 4.38 -6.42
CA PRO A 238 23.48 3.82 -7.69
C PRO A 238 22.39 3.14 -8.51
N ASP A 239 21.54 2.32 -7.86
CA ASP A 239 20.45 1.61 -8.52
C ASP A 239 19.45 2.57 -9.17
N ALA A 240 18.99 3.59 -8.44
CA ALA A 240 18.01 4.55 -8.96
C ALA A 240 18.57 5.41 -10.10
N VAL A 241 19.86 5.77 -10.04
CA VAL A 241 20.54 6.51 -11.11
C VAL A 241 20.68 5.63 -12.36
N ALA A 242 21.06 4.37 -12.18
CA ALA A 242 21.20 3.41 -13.28
C ALA A 242 19.84 3.11 -13.93
N ASP A 243 18.79 2.81 -13.13
CA ASP A 243 17.42 2.58 -13.63
C ASP A 243 16.89 3.79 -14.40
N ASN A 244 17.00 5.02 -13.86
CA ASN A 244 16.56 6.23 -14.55
C ASN A 244 17.30 6.45 -15.88
N THR A 245 18.59 6.12 -15.92
CA THR A 245 19.38 6.24 -17.13
C THR A 245 18.96 5.19 -18.17
N LEU A 246 18.72 3.95 -17.73
CA LEU A 246 18.23 2.86 -18.58
C LEU A 246 16.85 3.16 -19.15
N ASP A 247 15.92 3.62 -18.33
CA ASP A 247 14.54 3.99 -18.75
C ASP A 247 14.52 5.10 -19.80
N ARG A 248 15.51 6.00 -19.75
CA ARG A 248 15.67 7.10 -20.71
C ARG A 248 16.44 6.68 -21.95
N TRP A 249 17.27 5.67 -21.83
CA TRP A 249 18.06 5.17 -22.94
C TRP A 249 17.16 4.56 -24.00
N GLY A 250 17.23 5.11 -25.20
CA GLY A 250 16.38 4.69 -26.31
C GLY A 250 14.89 5.00 -26.15
N ASN A 251 14.49 5.83 -25.18
CA ASN A 251 13.10 6.27 -25.05
C ASN A 251 12.75 7.27 -26.16
N PRO A 252 11.85 6.91 -27.12
CA PRO A 252 11.57 7.75 -28.28
C PRO A 252 10.48 8.77 -28.04
N TYR A 253 9.87 8.78 -26.86
CA TYR A 253 8.66 9.56 -26.58
C TYR A 253 8.98 11.00 -26.20
N PRO A 254 8.21 11.99 -26.72
CA PRO A 254 8.41 13.39 -26.35
C PRO A 254 7.90 13.65 -24.92
N ARG A 255 8.42 14.69 -24.31
CA ARG A 255 7.92 15.18 -23.01
C ARG A 255 6.41 15.45 -23.08
N GLY A 256 5.68 14.98 -22.08
CA GLY A 256 4.22 15.00 -22.01
C GLY A 256 3.57 13.68 -22.44
N ASP A 257 4.24 12.81 -23.19
CA ASP A 257 3.74 11.45 -23.42
C ASP A 257 3.83 10.66 -22.09
N VAL A 258 2.83 9.83 -21.81
CA VAL A 258 2.78 9.01 -20.57
C VAL A 258 3.88 7.94 -20.49
N ARG A 259 4.58 7.71 -21.59
CA ARG A 259 5.73 6.77 -21.69
C ARG A 259 7.08 7.50 -21.63
N TYR A 260 7.07 8.83 -21.60
CA TYR A 260 8.29 9.61 -21.49
C TYR A 260 8.99 9.33 -20.15
N ALA A 261 10.28 9.03 -20.21
CA ALA A 261 11.10 8.83 -19.01
C ALA A 261 11.75 10.17 -18.60
N SER A 262 11.21 10.78 -17.57
CA SER A 262 11.67 12.07 -17.06
C SER A 262 13.03 11.94 -16.35
N THR A 263 13.83 13.00 -16.43
CA THR A 263 14.95 13.19 -15.51
C THR A 263 14.46 13.48 -14.12
N PHE A 264 15.30 13.30 -13.10
CA PHE A 264 14.96 13.69 -11.72
C PHE A 264 14.57 15.18 -11.61
N ASP A 265 15.20 16.07 -12.38
CA ASP A 265 14.88 17.51 -12.37
C ASP A 265 13.52 17.79 -12.98
N GLU A 266 13.20 17.12 -14.09
CA GLU A 266 11.89 17.22 -14.73
C GLU A 266 10.79 16.69 -13.83
N THR A 267 11.01 15.55 -13.14
CA THR A 267 10.05 15.02 -12.17
C THR A 267 9.80 16.00 -11.03
N VAL A 268 10.85 16.65 -10.49
CA VAL A 268 10.69 17.71 -9.47
C VAL A 268 9.87 18.89 -10.01
N GLN A 269 10.09 19.31 -11.26
CA GLN A 269 9.31 20.39 -11.89
C GLN A 269 7.84 19.96 -12.04
N ASP A 270 7.59 18.76 -12.50
CA ASP A 270 6.24 18.23 -12.72
C ASP A 270 5.48 18.06 -11.40
N VAL A 271 6.14 17.56 -10.33
CA VAL A 271 5.58 17.51 -8.96
C VAL A 271 5.21 18.92 -8.46
N ASN A 272 6.09 19.89 -8.64
CA ASN A 272 5.82 21.28 -8.22
C ASN A 272 4.64 21.90 -9.00
N ALA A 273 4.47 21.52 -10.26
CA ALA A 273 3.40 22.02 -11.12
C ALA A 273 2.00 21.43 -10.84
N VAL A 274 1.89 20.42 -9.97
CA VAL A 274 0.60 19.87 -9.53
C VAL A 274 -0.16 20.90 -8.69
N THR A 275 -1.45 21.09 -8.96
CA THR A 275 -2.36 21.95 -8.18
C THR A 275 -3.63 21.17 -7.83
N VAL A 276 -4.36 21.63 -6.80
CA VAL A 276 -5.64 20.99 -6.42
C VAL A 276 -6.64 21.06 -7.56
N ASP A 277 -6.66 22.13 -8.34
CA ASP A 277 -7.56 22.25 -9.50
C ASP A 277 -7.22 21.18 -10.56
N LYS A 278 -5.93 20.98 -10.87
CA LYS A 278 -5.52 19.91 -11.79
C LYS A 278 -5.91 18.51 -11.26
N LEU A 279 -5.85 18.28 -9.96
CA LEU A 279 -6.29 17.01 -9.36
C LEU A 279 -7.80 16.81 -9.53
N ARG A 280 -8.61 17.85 -9.26
CA ARG A 280 -10.06 17.83 -9.41
C ARG A 280 -10.47 17.61 -10.86
N ASP A 281 -9.84 18.33 -11.79
CA ASP A 281 -10.11 18.23 -13.22
C ASP A 281 -9.76 16.83 -13.75
N PHE A 282 -8.60 16.30 -13.37
CA PHE A 282 -8.19 14.95 -13.76
C PHE A 282 -9.16 13.91 -13.19
N HIS A 283 -9.49 13.99 -11.92
CA HIS A 283 -10.44 13.09 -11.29
C HIS A 283 -11.83 13.15 -11.95
N ALA A 284 -12.36 14.35 -12.18
CA ALA A 284 -13.66 14.55 -12.83
C ALA A 284 -13.71 13.97 -14.24
N ARG A 285 -12.61 14.10 -15.00
CA ARG A 285 -12.52 13.66 -16.39
C ARG A 285 -12.32 12.15 -16.53
N PHE A 286 -11.47 11.55 -15.68
CA PHE A 286 -10.98 10.21 -15.91
C PHE A 286 -11.59 9.15 -14.98
N TYR A 287 -11.97 9.48 -13.74
CA TYR A 287 -12.42 8.48 -12.79
C TYR A 287 -13.86 8.06 -13.01
N GLY A 288 -14.07 6.75 -13.04
CA GLY A 288 -15.39 6.11 -13.19
C GLY A 288 -15.26 4.61 -13.33
N ALA A 289 -16.38 3.90 -13.19
CA ALA A 289 -16.42 2.44 -13.23
C ALA A 289 -16.77 1.86 -14.61
N ALA A 290 -16.87 2.69 -15.68
CA ALA A 290 -17.26 2.24 -17.02
C ALA A 290 -16.33 1.15 -17.60
N LYS A 291 -15.06 1.12 -17.19
CA LYS A 291 -14.04 0.12 -17.53
C LYS A 291 -13.33 -0.34 -16.27
N GLY A 292 -14.12 -0.82 -15.30
CA GLY A 292 -13.65 -1.35 -14.04
C GLY A 292 -13.51 -2.88 -14.07
N GLU A 293 -12.54 -3.37 -13.30
CA GLU A 293 -12.32 -4.81 -13.04
C GLU A 293 -12.17 -4.99 -11.53
N PHE A 294 -12.96 -5.89 -10.95
CA PHE A 294 -12.87 -6.26 -9.54
C PHE A 294 -12.55 -7.75 -9.42
N ALA A 295 -11.55 -8.08 -8.63
CA ALA A 295 -11.22 -9.45 -8.29
C ALA A 295 -11.12 -9.62 -6.78
N ALA A 296 -11.71 -10.69 -6.23
CA ALA A 296 -11.58 -11.01 -4.81
C ALA A 296 -11.39 -12.52 -4.59
N VAL A 297 -10.55 -12.85 -3.62
CA VAL A 297 -10.28 -14.22 -3.21
C VAL A 297 -10.22 -14.32 -1.69
N GLY A 298 -10.81 -15.36 -1.13
CA GLY A 298 -10.79 -15.60 0.31
C GLY A 298 -12.12 -16.10 0.85
N ASP A 299 -12.27 -15.97 2.16
CA ASP A 299 -13.53 -16.34 2.84
C ASP A 299 -14.54 -15.19 2.64
N LEU A 300 -15.33 -15.29 1.57
CA LEU A 300 -16.26 -14.25 1.14
C LEU A 300 -17.60 -14.86 0.71
N ASP A 301 -18.65 -14.04 0.80
CA ASP A 301 -19.96 -14.32 0.24
C ASP A 301 -20.12 -13.59 -1.10
N PRO A 302 -20.21 -14.30 -2.24
CA PRO A 302 -20.36 -13.67 -3.55
C PRO A 302 -21.60 -12.77 -3.69
N ALA A 303 -22.72 -13.12 -3.01
CA ALA A 303 -23.94 -12.33 -3.07
C ALA A 303 -23.78 -11.00 -2.32
N ALA A 304 -23.16 -11.02 -1.14
CA ALA A 304 -22.84 -9.81 -0.36
C ALA A 304 -21.88 -8.90 -1.13
N VAL A 305 -20.84 -9.47 -1.76
CA VAL A 305 -19.89 -8.71 -2.60
C VAL A 305 -20.61 -8.05 -3.79
N ARG A 306 -21.47 -8.80 -4.50
CA ARG A 306 -22.26 -8.25 -5.61
C ARG A 306 -23.12 -7.06 -5.15
N THR A 307 -23.82 -7.20 -4.03
CA THR A 307 -24.66 -6.15 -3.48
C THR A 307 -23.84 -4.91 -3.10
N ALA A 308 -22.70 -5.10 -2.44
CA ALA A 308 -21.79 -4.01 -2.07
C ALA A 308 -21.24 -3.27 -3.31
N LEU A 309 -20.80 -4.02 -4.33
CA LEU A 309 -20.33 -3.42 -5.58
C LEU A 309 -21.46 -2.69 -6.32
N GLN A 310 -22.67 -3.24 -6.34
CA GLN A 310 -23.84 -2.58 -6.96
C GLN A 310 -24.16 -1.24 -6.28
N SER A 311 -24.12 -1.22 -4.94
CA SER A 311 -24.34 0.00 -4.17
C SER A 311 -23.23 1.05 -4.37
N ALA A 312 -21.96 0.61 -4.41
CA ALA A 312 -20.83 1.52 -4.50
C ALA A 312 -20.55 2.03 -5.93
N PHE A 313 -20.79 1.22 -6.96
CA PHE A 313 -20.31 1.48 -8.32
C PHE A 313 -21.38 1.32 -9.41
N GLY A 314 -22.57 0.77 -9.12
CA GLY A 314 -23.56 0.40 -10.13
C GLY A 314 -24.08 1.56 -10.97
N ASP A 315 -24.16 2.77 -10.39
CA ASP A 315 -24.56 4.01 -11.04
C ASP A 315 -23.38 4.86 -11.52
N TRP A 316 -22.12 4.44 -11.24
CA TRP A 316 -20.92 5.23 -11.55
C TRP A 316 -20.33 4.89 -12.92
N ASN A 317 -21.18 4.71 -13.91
CA ASN A 317 -20.80 4.32 -15.26
C ASN A 317 -20.30 5.52 -16.09
N ARG A 318 -19.27 6.19 -15.60
CA ARG A 318 -18.60 7.34 -16.23
C ARG A 318 -17.09 7.09 -16.31
N GLY A 319 -16.34 8.05 -16.78
CA GLY A 319 -14.90 8.06 -16.99
C GLY A 319 -14.56 8.17 -18.48
N ALA A 320 -13.36 8.67 -18.77
CA ALA A 320 -12.88 8.76 -20.15
C ALA A 320 -12.78 7.36 -20.79
N PRO A 321 -13.14 7.21 -22.08
CA PRO A 321 -12.96 5.96 -22.80
C PRO A 321 -11.52 5.44 -22.68
N TYR A 322 -11.38 4.15 -22.40
CA TYR A 322 -10.07 3.53 -22.28
C TYR A 322 -9.61 2.88 -23.57
N VAL A 323 -8.40 3.24 -24.02
CA VAL A 323 -7.63 2.50 -25.01
C VAL A 323 -6.25 2.22 -24.44
N ARG A 324 -5.80 0.98 -24.54
CA ARG A 324 -4.48 0.60 -24.05
C ARG A 324 -3.39 1.40 -24.74
N VAL A 325 -2.55 2.08 -23.96
CA VAL A 325 -1.34 2.73 -24.48
C VAL A 325 -0.35 1.65 -24.90
N PRO A 326 0.05 1.58 -26.18
CA PRO A 326 1.00 0.57 -26.64
C PRO A 326 2.41 0.89 -26.17
N HIS A 327 3.18 -0.17 -25.88
CA HIS A 327 4.61 -0.08 -25.60
C HIS A 327 5.36 -0.95 -26.65
N PRO A 328 5.55 -0.42 -27.89
CA PRO A 328 6.27 -1.13 -28.91
C PRO A 328 7.74 -1.30 -28.49
N ARG A 329 8.34 -2.40 -28.94
CA ARG A 329 9.78 -2.59 -28.78
C ARG A 329 10.50 -1.51 -29.60
N VAL A 330 11.51 -0.90 -28.98
CA VAL A 330 12.43 0.05 -29.62
C VAL A 330 13.78 -0.64 -29.76
N ASP A 331 14.31 -0.67 -30.97
CA ASP A 331 15.67 -1.17 -31.19
C ASP A 331 16.66 -0.04 -30.92
N VAL A 332 17.57 -0.29 -30.00
CA VAL A 332 18.61 0.65 -29.57
C VAL A 332 19.99 0.04 -29.79
N GLN A 333 20.97 0.88 -30.11
CA GLN A 333 22.33 0.42 -30.23
C GLN A 333 22.94 0.21 -28.85
N PRO A 334 23.73 -0.87 -28.63
CA PRO A 334 24.44 -1.10 -27.39
C PRO A 334 25.35 0.08 -27.04
N GLU A 335 25.28 0.51 -25.79
CA GLU A 335 26.10 1.59 -25.25
C GLU A 335 26.63 1.20 -23.86
N ARG A 336 27.83 1.65 -23.54
CA ARG A 336 28.40 1.53 -22.20
C ARG A 336 28.41 2.90 -21.54
N VAL A 337 27.57 3.07 -20.51
CA VAL A 337 27.48 4.29 -19.72
C VAL A 337 28.10 4.03 -18.35
N LEU A 338 29.03 4.88 -17.92
CA LEU A 338 29.60 4.86 -16.57
C LEU A 338 29.07 6.09 -15.83
N LEU A 339 28.44 5.86 -14.69
CA LEU A 339 27.86 6.88 -13.83
C LEU A 339 28.53 6.81 -12.45
N GLU A 340 28.88 7.94 -11.89
CA GLU A 340 29.47 8.03 -10.56
C GLU A 340 28.41 8.53 -9.55
N THR A 341 28.32 7.83 -8.43
CA THR A 341 27.54 8.25 -7.27
C THR A 341 28.50 8.50 -6.11
N PRO A 342 28.86 9.78 -5.84
CA PRO A 342 29.76 10.13 -4.75
C PRO A 342 29.28 9.53 -3.41
N ASP A 343 30.23 9.20 -2.53
CA ASP A 343 29.97 8.66 -1.19
C ASP A 343 29.34 7.25 -1.11
N LYS A 344 29.25 6.53 -2.22
CA LYS A 344 28.78 5.13 -2.25
C LYS A 344 29.93 4.17 -2.49
N GLN A 345 29.98 3.10 -1.71
CA GLN A 345 30.99 2.02 -1.83
C GLN A 345 30.52 0.84 -2.69
N ASN A 346 29.24 0.80 -3.02
CA ASN A 346 28.63 -0.21 -3.90
C ASN A 346 28.49 0.30 -5.33
N ALA A 347 28.44 -0.63 -6.27
CA ALA A 347 28.19 -0.36 -7.68
C ALA A 347 27.03 -1.24 -8.15
N THR A 348 26.25 -0.73 -9.11
CA THR A 348 25.18 -1.46 -9.78
C THR A 348 25.54 -1.63 -11.25
N LEU A 349 25.33 -2.83 -11.77
CA LEU A 349 25.45 -3.17 -13.18
C LEU A 349 24.04 -3.59 -13.67
N LEU A 350 23.54 -2.93 -14.71
CA LEU A 350 22.29 -3.26 -15.39
C LEU A 350 22.56 -3.75 -16.83
#